data_49bbc7380acb6bf03da93659564f1538
#
_entry.id   49bbc7380acb6bf03da93659564f1538
#
_cell.length_a   1.000
_cell.length_b   1.000
_cell.length_c   1.000
_cell.angle_alpha   90.00
_cell.angle_beta   90.00
_cell.angle_gamma   90.00
#
_symmetry.space_group_name_H-M   'P 1'
#
loop_
_entity.id
_entity.type
_entity.pdbx_description
1 polymer ?
#
loop_
_entity_poly.entity_id
_entity_poly.type
_entity_poly.pdbx_seq_one_letter_code
_entity_poly.pdbx_strand_id
1 'polypeptide(L)'
;IFKMKFDVIIGNPPYQLGDGGNNASAIPIYNLFVECYKKLNPNYLTMIIPARWYAGGRGLDNFRSNMLTDNHLKEIHDYKDASDCFPGIRVGGGVCYFLWDKKYNSNQVKVVEHSKGEIRKIKTRSKLEEGLSIFIRDSIVHSIREKTKTFKEKKMSSIVLKQKPYGFRTNFLEFDKKGDIKIYTKKESNGFAFIKKEKVTKNIKSINHWKVVTSRSTSVPEEDNGQVLRISKTFIAEPKSVVTESYVVVGSFEIEDEAKNCLDYLKTRFFRLLCQITIVS
;
A
#
# COMPACT_ATOMS: atom_id res chain seq x y z
N ILE A 1 -25.44 -7.96 29.57
CA ILE A 1 -24.12 -7.28 29.67
C ILE A 1 -23.36 -8.01 30.77
N PHE A 2 -22.30 -8.73 30.42
CA PHE A 2 -21.48 -9.51 31.36
C PHE A 2 -20.79 -8.59 32.35
N LYS A 3 -21.07 -8.77 33.66
CA LYS A 3 -20.33 -8.10 34.76
C LYS A 3 -18.95 -8.74 35.05
N MET A 4 -18.50 -9.69 34.21
CA MET A 4 -17.21 -10.35 34.41
C MET A 4 -16.06 -9.41 34.00
N LYS A 5 -15.08 -9.29 34.87
CA LYS A 5 -13.79 -8.64 34.58
C LYS A 5 -12.79 -9.73 34.18
N PHE A 6 -12.05 -9.45 33.15
CA PHE A 6 -10.97 -10.33 32.69
C PHE A 6 -9.64 -9.64 32.95
N ASP A 7 -8.70 -10.35 33.59
CA ASP A 7 -7.34 -9.83 33.71
C ASP A 7 -6.56 -10.01 32.42
N VAL A 8 -6.75 -11.14 31.74
CA VAL A 8 -6.06 -11.50 30.51
C VAL A 8 -7.07 -12.04 29.50
N ILE A 9 -6.98 -11.56 28.28
CA ILE A 9 -7.71 -12.13 27.14
C ILE A 9 -6.68 -12.57 26.11
N ILE A 10 -6.74 -13.84 25.71
CA ILE A 10 -5.88 -14.47 24.71
C ILE A 10 -6.79 -15.08 23.65
N GLY A 11 -6.47 -14.88 22.34
CA GLY A 11 -7.30 -15.44 21.30
C GLY A 11 -6.67 -15.53 19.93
N ASN A 12 -7.25 -16.43 19.16
CA ASN A 12 -7.09 -16.52 17.70
C ASN A 12 -8.49 -16.38 17.10
N PRO A 13 -8.94 -15.15 16.79
CA PRO A 13 -10.31 -14.93 16.30
C PRO A 13 -10.45 -15.42 14.87
N PRO A 14 -11.69 -15.68 14.40
CA PRO A 14 -11.93 -15.93 12.98
C PRO A 14 -11.44 -14.73 12.15
N TYR A 15 -10.72 -15.01 11.04
CA TYR A 15 -10.06 -13.96 10.27
C TYR A 15 -11.00 -13.23 9.32
N GLN A 16 -11.97 -13.93 8.76
CA GLN A 16 -12.88 -13.39 7.74
C GLN A 16 -14.23 -14.08 7.76
N LEU A 17 -15.24 -13.39 7.27
CA LEU A 17 -16.56 -13.95 7.01
C LEU A 17 -16.64 -14.36 5.54
N GLY A 18 -17.03 -15.63 5.31
CA GLY A 18 -17.10 -16.24 3.98
C GLY A 18 -15.73 -16.71 3.46
N ASP A 19 -15.74 -17.68 2.59
CA ASP A 19 -14.57 -18.36 2.02
C ASP A 19 -14.05 -17.74 0.71
N GLY A 20 -14.58 -16.55 0.34
CA GLY A 20 -14.13 -15.82 -0.83
C GLY A 20 -14.44 -16.51 -2.17
N GLY A 21 -15.58 -17.23 -2.25
CA GLY A 21 -16.05 -17.80 -3.52
C GLY A 21 -15.95 -16.81 -4.68
N ASN A 22 -15.84 -17.28 -5.90
CA ASN A 22 -15.35 -16.63 -7.14
C ASN A 22 -15.79 -15.17 -7.43
N ASN A 23 -16.71 -14.58 -6.65
CA ASN A 23 -17.19 -13.20 -6.83
C ASN A 23 -17.31 -12.38 -5.54
N ALA A 24 -17.07 -12.94 -4.36
CA ALA A 24 -17.17 -12.24 -3.09
C ALA A 24 -15.78 -12.04 -2.46
N SER A 25 -15.35 -10.81 -2.30
CA SER A 25 -14.16 -10.51 -1.49
C SER A 25 -14.47 -10.81 -0.03
N ALA A 26 -13.73 -11.73 0.59
CA ALA A 26 -13.84 -12.03 1.99
C ALA A 26 -13.75 -10.78 2.87
N ILE A 27 -14.66 -10.61 3.80
CA ILE A 27 -14.73 -9.45 4.69
C ILE A 27 -13.95 -9.78 5.97
N PRO A 28 -12.94 -8.98 6.36
CA PRO A 28 -12.25 -9.17 7.62
C PRO A 28 -13.21 -8.99 8.80
N ILE A 29 -13.13 -9.87 9.80
CA ILE A 29 -13.94 -9.77 11.03
C ILE A 29 -13.07 -9.79 12.30
N TYR A 30 -11.81 -10.20 12.22
CA TYR A 30 -10.90 -10.25 13.36
C TYR A 30 -10.72 -8.89 14.06
N ASN A 31 -10.80 -7.80 13.32
CA ASN A 31 -10.76 -6.44 13.83
C ASN A 31 -11.93 -6.16 14.80
N LEU A 32 -13.12 -6.68 14.51
CA LEU A 32 -14.29 -6.53 15.39
C LEU A 32 -14.10 -7.25 16.72
N PHE A 33 -13.46 -8.43 16.69
CA PHE A 33 -13.11 -9.16 17.92
C PHE A 33 -12.11 -8.38 18.77
N VAL A 34 -11.04 -7.85 18.17
CA VAL A 34 -10.06 -7.03 18.89
C VAL A 34 -10.71 -5.83 19.54
N GLU A 35 -11.54 -5.09 18.80
CA GLU A 35 -12.25 -3.91 19.34
C GLU A 35 -13.27 -4.28 20.42
N CYS A 36 -13.97 -5.39 20.27
CA CYS A 36 -14.89 -5.91 21.28
C CYS A 36 -14.17 -6.25 22.59
N TYR A 37 -13.04 -6.94 22.51
CA TYR A 37 -12.28 -7.35 23.67
C TYR A 37 -11.57 -6.19 24.36
N LYS A 38 -11.12 -5.18 23.64
CA LYS A 38 -10.65 -3.92 24.25
C LYS A 38 -11.74 -3.24 25.09
N LYS A 39 -13.01 -3.28 24.67
CA LYS A 39 -14.15 -2.73 25.44
C LYS A 39 -14.41 -3.46 26.76
N LEU A 40 -13.98 -4.72 26.89
CA LEU A 40 -14.03 -5.45 28.16
C LEU A 40 -12.98 -4.95 29.16
N ASN A 41 -12.08 -4.08 28.74
CA ASN A 41 -11.07 -3.39 29.55
C ASN A 41 -10.19 -4.35 30.39
N PRO A 42 -9.59 -5.40 29.79
CA PRO A 42 -8.71 -6.32 30.48
C PRO A 42 -7.41 -5.63 30.91
N ASN A 43 -6.62 -6.27 31.78
CA ASN A 43 -5.27 -5.81 32.07
C ASN A 43 -4.32 -6.09 30.90
N TYR A 44 -4.47 -7.26 30.24
CA TYR A 44 -3.70 -7.65 29.07
C TYR A 44 -4.61 -8.24 27.99
N LEU A 45 -4.34 -7.88 26.75
CA LEU A 45 -4.97 -8.48 25.57
C LEU A 45 -3.88 -8.91 24.59
N THR A 46 -3.91 -10.17 24.18
CA THR A 46 -3.04 -10.69 23.13
C THR A 46 -3.86 -11.52 22.16
N MET A 47 -3.69 -11.23 20.89
CA MET A 47 -4.38 -11.94 19.80
C MET A 47 -3.46 -12.14 18.62
N ILE A 48 -3.58 -13.31 17.99
CA ILE A 48 -2.96 -13.56 16.69
C ILE A 48 -3.96 -13.25 15.59
N ILE A 49 -3.58 -12.37 14.66
CA ILE A 49 -4.44 -11.84 13.60
C ILE A 49 -3.66 -11.70 12.28
N PRO A 50 -4.33 -11.67 11.12
CA PRO A 50 -3.67 -11.35 9.85
C PRO A 50 -2.98 -9.98 9.92
N ALA A 51 -1.73 -9.91 9.44
CA ALA A 51 -0.94 -8.67 9.42
C ALA A 51 -1.37 -7.68 8.34
N ARG A 52 -2.35 -8.04 7.53
CA ARG A 52 -2.87 -7.20 6.43
C ARG A 52 -3.33 -5.81 6.87
N TRP A 53 -3.74 -5.64 8.12
CA TRP A 53 -4.15 -4.34 8.65
C TRP A 53 -3.03 -3.30 8.68
N TYR A 54 -1.75 -3.69 8.61
CA TYR A 54 -0.61 -2.77 8.65
C TYR A 54 -0.64 -1.70 7.57
N ALA A 55 -1.02 -2.06 6.35
CA ALA A 55 -0.96 -1.15 5.22
C ALA A 55 -2.18 -1.23 4.28
N GLY A 56 -3.05 -2.21 4.42
CA GLY A 56 -4.18 -2.39 3.53
C GLY A 56 -5.35 -3.15 4.13
N GLY A 57 -6.18 -3.64 3.23
CA GLY A 57 -7.40 -4.38 3.58
C GLY A 57 -8.65 -3.50 3.49
N ARG A 58 -9.66 -4.01 2.82
CA ARG A 58 -10.96 -3.33 2.71
C ARG A 58 -11.60 -3.21 4.08
N GLY A 59 -11.99 -1.99 4.46
CA GLY A 59 -12.67 -1.72 5.73
C GLY A 59 -11.77 -1.74 6.97
N LEU A 60 -10.42 -1.85 6.82
CA LEU A 60 -9.48 -1.90 7.94
C LEU A 60 -8.84 -0.54 8.27
N ASP A 61 -9.18 0.53 7.56
CA ASP A 61 -8.53 1.83 7.77
C ASP A 61 -8.77 2.40 9.17
N ASN A 62 -10.01 2.32 9.67
CA ASN A 62 -10.34 2.76 11.04
C ASN A 62 -9.65 1.87 12.09
N PHE A 63 -9.68 0.55 11.90
CA PHE A 63 -9.01 -0.40 12.78
C PHE A 63 -7.51 -0.11 12.85
N ARG A 64 -6.87 0.08 11.71
CA ARG A 64 -5.45 0.45 11.61
C ARG A 64 -5.16 1.75 12.36
N SER A 65 -5.95 2.79 12.12
CA SER A 65 -5.82 4.06 12.81
C SER A 65 -5.92 3.88 14.33
N ASN A 66 -6.94 3.15 14.80
CA ASN A 66 -7.15 2.87 16.21
C ASN A 66 -5.95 2.11 16.83
N MET A 67 -5.42 1.10 16.13
CA MET A 67 -4.27 0.34 16.61
C MET A 67 -2.99 1.19 16.67
N LEU A 68 -2.75 2.04 15.67
CA LEU A 68 -1.52 2.84 15.59
C LEU A 68 -1.53 4.05 16.56
N THR A 69 -2.69 4.54 16.93
CA THR A 69 -2.84 5.65 17.90
C THR A 69 -3.02 5.17 19.33
N ASP A 70 -3.24 3.86 19.55
CA ASP A 70 -3.46 3.30 20.89
C ASP A 70 -2.14 3.19 21.67
N ASN A 71 -1.99 3.99 22.71
CA ASN A 71 -0.79 4.03 23.55
C ASN A 71 -0.59 2.77 24.42
N HIS A 72 -1.57 1.91 24.50
CA HIS A 72 -1.50 0.65 25.25
C HIS A 72 -0.91 -0.50 24.41
N LEU A 73 -0.74 -0.32 23.09
CA LEU A 73 -0.09 -1.31 22.22
C LEU A 73 1.41 -1.36 22.49
N LYS A 74 1.86 -2.38 23.23
CA LYS A 74 3.21 -2.49 23.78
C LYS A 74 4.17 -3.27 22.88
N GLU A 75 3.72 -4.41 22.34
CA GLU A 75 4.54 -5.30 21.51
C GLU A 75 3.77 -5.78 20.29
N ILE A 76 4.48 -5.94 19.18
CA ILE A 76 4.00 -6.59 17.95
C ILE A 76 5.05 -7.63 17.54
N HIS A 77 4.61 -8.88 17.39
CA HIS A 77 5.38 -9.97 16.83
C HIS A 77 4.90 -10.27 15.43
N ASP A 78 5.78 -10.11 14.44
CA ASP A 78 5.44 -10.12 13.03
C ASP A 78 6.02 -11.34 12.30
N TYR A 79 5.16 -12.08 11.60
CA TYR A 79 5.48 -13.23 10.75
C TYR A 79 5.07 -12.89 9.31
N LYS A 80 6.06 -12.54 8.46
CA LYS A 80 5.81 -12.24 7.04
C LYS A 80 5.26 -13.45 6.29
N ASP A 81 5.73 -14.62 6.65
CA ASP A 81 5.21 -15.92 6.21
C ASP A 81 4.40 -16.55 7.36
N ALA A 82 3.10 -16.74 7.13
CA ALA A 82 2.22 -17.36 8.12
C ALA A 82 2.62 -18.82 8.43
N SER A 83 3.29 -19.51 7.51
CA SER A 83 3.76 -20.89 7.72
C SER A 83 4.84 -21.01 8.80
N ASP A 84 5.55 -19.92 9.10
CA ASP A 84 6.49 -19.85 10.23
C ASP A 84 5.79 -19.95 11.60
N CYS A 85 4.50 -19.59 11.64
CA CYS A 85 3.67 -19.65 12.85
C CYS A 85 2.67 -20.82 12.81
N PHE A 86 2.11 -21.09 11.63
CA PHE A 86 1.13 -22.14 11.38
C PHE A 86 1.58 -23.02 10.21
N PRO A 87 2.31 -24.11 10.47
CA PRO A 87 2.81 -25.00 9.42
C PRO A 87 1.73 -25.42 8.43
N GLY A 88 2.00 -25.23 7.14
CA GLY A 88 1.07 -25.60 6.07
C GLY A 88 -0.05 -24.60 5.77
N ILE A 89 -0.20 -23.53 6.55
CA ILE A 89 -1.23 -22.52 6.36
C ILE A 89 -0.65 -21.28 5.66
N ARG A 90 -1.32 -20.84 4.60
CA ARG A 90 -0.99 -19.61 3.87
C ARG A 90 -2.01 -18.52 4.20
N VAL A 91 -1.53 -17.39 4.73
CA VAL A 91 -2.33 -16.19 4.95
C VAL A 91 -1.67 -15.05 4.16
N GLY A 92 -2.40 -14.48 3.20
CA GLY A 92 -1.88 -13.36 2.41
C GLY A 92 -1.50 -12.18 3.30
N GLY A 93 -0.24 -11.73 3.18
CA GLY A 93 0.33 -10.71 4.04
C GLY A 93 0.89 -11.21 5.37
N GLY A 94 0.82 -12.51 5.68
CA GLY A 94 1.30 -13.10 6.92
C GLY A 94 0.40 -12.83 8.13
N VAL A 95 0.91 -13.14 9.32
CA VAL A 95 0.20 -12.95 10.59
C VAL A 95 1.04 -12.16 11.57
N CYS A 96 0.38 -11.59 12.56
CA CYS A 96 1.05 -11.00 13.72
C CYS A 96 0.29 -11.34 14.99
N TYR A 97 0.99 -11.39 16.11
CA TYR A 97 0.34 -11.26 17.40
C TYR A 97 0.85 -10.01 18.12
N PHE A 98 0.05 -9.47 19.02
CA PHE A 98 0.38 -8.25 19.75
C PHE A 98 0.10 -8.40 21.24
N LEU A 99 0.81 -7.61 22.04
CA LEU A 99 0.51 -7.40 23.45
C LEU A 99 -0.04 -5.98 23.62
N TRP A 100 -1.28 -5.89 24.05
CA TRP A 100 -1.90 -4.70 24.58
C TRP A 100 -1.87 -4.77 26.11
N ASP A 101 -1.27 -3.77 26.75
CA ASP A 101 -1.07 -3.68 28.20
C ASP A 101 -1.71 -2.40 28.70
N LYS A 102 -2.76 -2.51 29.52
CA LYS A 102 -3.52 -1.37 30.03
C LYS A 102 -2.67 -0.35 30.78
N LYS A 103 -1.57 -0.78 31.39
CA LYS A 103 -0.65 0.10 32.14
C LYS A 103 0.42 0.74 31.24
N TYR A 104 0.62 0.22 30.03
CA TYR A 104 1.55 0.80 29.07
C TYR A 104 0.96 2.07 28.47
N ASN A 105 1.72 3.16 28.45
CA ASN A 105 1.30 4.43 27.87
C ASN A 105 2.47 5.05 27.10
N SER A 106 2.59 4.70 25.82
CA SER A 106 3.65 5.20 24.94
C SER A 106 3.21 5.19 23.48
N ASN A 107 3.71 6.14 22.70
CA ASN A 107 3.57 6.11 21.23
C ASN A 107 4.55 5.13 20.56
N GLN A 108 5.47 4.52 21.31
CA GLN A 108 6.38 3.50 20.81
C GLN A 108 5.79 2.11 20.94
N VAL A 109 6.32 1.17 20.17
CA VAL A 109 6.00 -0.25 20.21
C VAL A 109 7.26 -1.07 20.01
N LYS A 110 7.42 -2.14 20.78
CA LYS A 110 8.45 -3.14 20.54
C LYS A 110 8.02 -4.04 19.38
N VAL A 111 8.74 -4.03 18.30
CA VAL A 111 8.51 -4.88 17.11
C VAL A 111 9.50 -6.01 17.12
N VAL A 112 9.00 -7.23 17.03
CA VAL A 112 9.80 -8.47 16.96
C VAL A 112 9.50 -9.11 15.61
N GLU A 113 10.47 -9.12 14.72
CA GLU A 113 10.37 -9.74 13.40
C GLU A 113 10.85 -11.19 13.46
N HIS A 114 9.98 -12.10 13.03
CA HIS A 114 10.27 -13.54 12.97
C HIS A 114 10.48 -14.00 11.52
N SER A 115 11.36 -14.97 11.34
CA SER A 115 11.57 -15.65 10.06
C SER A 115 12.19 -17.02 10.31
N LYS A 116 11.64 -18.05 9.66
CA LYS A 116 12.14 -19.44 9.72
C LYS A 116 12.29 -19.98 11.14
N GLY A 117 11.30 -19.67 11.99
CA GLY A 117 11.28 -20.11 13.39
C GLY A 117 12.20 -19.33 14.35
N GLU A 118 12.93 -18.34 13.87
CA GLU A 118 13.87 -17.54 14.65
C GLU A 118 13.46 -16.07 14.76
N ILE A 119 13.92 -15.39 15.80
CA ILE A 119 13.82 -13.95 15.92
C ILE A 119 14.89 -13.31 15.03
N ARG A 120 14.47 -12.66 13.95
CA ARG A 120 15.36 -11.98 13.02
C ARG A 120 15.81 -10.62 13.54
N LYS A 121 14.90 -9.87 14.18
CA LYS A 121 15.14 -8.52 14.65
C LYS A 121 14.20 -8.10 15.75
N ILE A 122 14.71 -7.31 16.69
CA ILE A 122 13.92 -6.62 17.72
C ILE A 122 14.22 -5.15 17.65
N LYS A 123 13.19 -4.31 17.61
CA LYS A 123 13.34 -2.84 17.63
C LYS A 123 12.15 -2.17 18.31
N THR A 124 12.44 -1.27 19.26
CA THR A 124 11.42 -0.36 19.81
C THR A 124 11.42 0.91 18.97
N ARG A 125 10.23 1.32 18.50
CA ARG A 125 10.08 2.44 17.57
C ARG A 125 8.67 3.03 17.58
N SER A 126 8.48 4.20 16.97
CA SER A 126 7.16 4.79 16.77
C SER A 126 6.23 3.85 16.01
N LYS A 127 4.98 3.77 16.45
CA LYS A 127 3.91 3.03 15.78
C LYS A 127 3.49 3.69 14.48
N LEU A 128 3.41 5.01 14.51
CA LEU A 128 2.98 5.84 13.40
C LEU A 128 4.08 6.84 13.06
N GLU A 129 4.39 6.95 11.79
CA GLU A 129 5.33 7.94 11.28
C GLU A 129 4.60 9.12 10.66
N GLU A 130 5.18 10.30 10.80
CA GLU A 130 4.64 11.52 10.24
C GLU A 130 4.38 11.39 8.73
N GLY A 131 3.16 11.75 8.32
CA GLY A 131 2.72 11.69 6.93
C GLY A 131 2.40 10.30 6.40
N LEU A 132 2.36 9.27 7.27
CA LEU A 132 1.87 7.93 6.92
C LEU A 132 0.61 7.59 7.69
N SER A 133 -0.25 6.79 7.04
CA SER A 133 -1.43 6.15 7.66
C SER A 133 -1.26 4.62 7.75
N ILE A 134 -0.04 4.11 7.60
CA ILE A 134 0.30 2.70 7.57
C ILE A 134 1.38 2.38 8.61
N PHE A 135 1.44 1.12 9.04
CA PHE A 135 2.53 0.60 9.85
C PHE A 135 3.65 0.06 8.96
N ILE A 136 4.84 0.65 9.04
CA ILE A 136 6.01 0.13 8.33
C ILE A 136 6.46 -1.16 9.00
N ARG A 137 6.25 -2.28 8.32
CA ARG A 137 6.52 -3.62 8.83
C ARG A 137 8.00 -3.87 9.10
N ASP A 138 8.84 -3.49 8.15
CA ASP A 138 10.28 -3.75 8.16
C ASP A 138 11.05 -2.67 8.91
N SER A 139 11.77 -3.04 9.97
CA SER A 139 12.52 -2.09 10.80
C SER A 139 13.74 -1.50 10.08
N ILE A 140 14.26 -2.14 9.02
CA ILE A 140 15.33 -1.56 8.20
C ILE A 140 14.76 -0.41 7.37
N VAL A 141 13.61 -0.65 6.75
CA VAL A 141 12.90 0.38 5.97
C VAL A 141 12.51 1.56 6.83
N HIS A 142 12.00 1.31 8.04
CA HIS A 142 11.75 2.35 9.04
C HIS A 142 13.02 3.18 9.27
N SER A 143 14.17 2.54 9.49
CA SER A 143 15.44 3.25 9.74
C SER A 143 15.92 4.08 8.54
N ILE A 144 15.74 3.58 7.31
CA ILE A 144 16.06 4.31 6.09
C ILE A 144 15.18 5.56 5.97
N ARG A 145 13.87 5.39 6.21
CA ARG A 145 12.92 6.50 6.16
C ARG A 145 13.23 7.58 7.20
N GLU A 146 13.56 7.20 8.44
CA GLU A 146 13.97 8.16 9.47
C GLU A 146 15.16 9.02 9.01
N LYS A 147 16.15 8.43 8.35
CA LYS A 147 17.29 9.16 7.79
C LYS A 147 16.90 10.13 6.66
N THR A 148 15.81 9.86 5.94
CA THR A 148 15.37 10.71 4.82
C THR A 148 14.36 11.79 5.21
N LYS A 149 13.85 11.79 6.44
CA LYS A 149 12.91 12.82 6.95
C LYS A 149 13.47 14.25 6.94
N THR A 150 14.78 14.39 7.00
CA THR A 150 15.47 15.69 7.03
C THR A 150 15.45 16.42 5.69
N PHE A 151 15.16 15.73 4.59
CA PHE A 151 15.07 16.35 3.28
C PHE A 151 13.75 17.12 3.13
N LYS A 152 13.84 18.44 2.98
CA LYS A 152 12.69 19.35 2.77
C LYS A 152 12.21 19.40 1.32
N GLU A 153 12.35 18.31 0.58
CA GLU A 153 11.99 18.25 -0.82
C GLU A 153 10.49 18.02 -1.04
N LYS A 154 10.00 18.38 -2.24
CA LYS A 154 8.63 18.13 -2.63
C LYS A 154 8.34 16.63 -2.67
N LYS A 155 7.26 16.21 -2.03
CA LYS A 155 6.85 14.80 -2.02
C LYS A 155 6.41 14.37 -3.42
N MET A 156 6.81 13.17 -3.85
CA MET A 156 6.35 12.57 -5.11
C MET A 156 4.82 12.61 -5.25
N SER A 157 4.09 12.42 -4.15
CA SER A 157 2.62 12.48 -4.14
C SER A 157 2.05 13.84 -4.59
N SER A 158 2.83 14.93 -4.57
CA SER A 158 2.37 16.24 -5.02
C SER A 158 2.36 16.39 -6.54
N ILE A 159 3.08 15.54 -7.27
CA ILE A 159 3.17 15.57 -8.74
C ILE A 159 2.37 14.45 -9.42
N VAL A 160 1.96 13.41 -8.66
CA VAL A 160 1.15 12.31 -9.19
C VAL A 160 -0.27 12.80 -9.49
N LEU A 161 -0.75 12.59 -10.71
CA LEU A 161 -2.11 12.95 -11.06
C LEU A 161 -3.12 11.97 -10.45
N LYS A 162 -4.28 12.53 -10.03
CA LYS A 162 -5.38 11.74 -9.46
C LYS A 162 -5.92 10.74 -10.48
N GLN A 163 -6.68 9.77 -10.00
CA GLN A 163 -7.38 8.76 -10.83
C GLN A 163 -8.17 9.42 -11.97
N LYS A 164 -8.20 8.78 -13.13
CA LYS A 164 -8.76 9.32 -14.39
C LYS A 164 -8.15 10.67 -14.73
N PRO A 165 -6.83 10.71 -14.97
CA PRO A 165 -6.12 11.99 -15.06
C PRO A 165 -6.65 12.90 -16.16
N TYR A 166 -7.17 12.33 -17.26
CA TYR A 166 -7.73 13.09 -18.39
C TYR A 166 -9.24 12.90 -18.60
N GLY A 167 -9.93 12.22 -17.66
CA GLY A 167 -11.37 11.97 -17.72
C GLY A 167 -11.76 10.59 -18.28
N PHE A 168 -10.83 9.86 -18.91
CA PHE A 168 -11.12 8.62 -19.61
C PHE A 168 -11.11 7.40 -18.67
N ARG A 169 -12.14 6.56 -18.78
CA ARG A 169 -12.22 5.26 -18.10
C ARG A 169 -11.43 4.19 -18.87
N THR A 170 -11.18 3.05 -18.23
CA THR A 170 -10.52 1.88 -18.85
C THR A 170 -11.27 1.35 -20.08
N ASN A 171 -12.59 1.43 -20.08
CA ASN A 171 -13.48 0.96 -21.16
C ASN A 171 -13.82 2.01 -22.21
N PHE A 172 -13.10 3.12 -22.26
CA PHE A 172 -13.26 4.14 -23.30
C PHE A 172 -12.89 3.56 -24.68
N LEU A 173 -13.76 3.70 -25.68
CA LEU A 173 -13.62 3.17 -27.05
C LEU A 173 -13.92 4.20 -28.17
N GLU A 174 -14.27 5.43 -27.81
CA GLU A 174 -14.61 6.48 -28.79
C GLU A 174 -13.38 7.12 -29.42
N PHE A 175 -12.60 6.29 -30.10
CA PHE A 175 -11.39 6.70 -30.80
C PHE A 175 -11.73 7.38 -32.14
N ASP A 176 -10.80 8.23 -32.62
CA ASP A 176 -10.91 8.90 -33.90
C ASP A 176 -9.55 8.86 -34.63
N LYS A 177 -9.49 8.17 -35.74
CA LYS A 177 -8.25 8.04 -36.54
C LYS A 177 -7.69 9.37 -37.04
N LYS A 178 -8.54 10.41 -37.13
CA LYS A 178 -8.16 11.78 -37.48
C LYS A 178 -7.92 12.67 -36.26
N GLY A 179 -7.89 12.09 -35.06
CA GLY A 179 -7.63 12.81 -33.82
C GLY A 179 -6.19 13.31 -33.77
N ASP A 180 -6.01 14.45 -33.10
CA ASP A 180 -4.73 15.14 -32.94
C ASP A 180 -4.03 14.85 -31.59
N ILE A 181 -4.71 14.10 -30.70
CA ILE A 181 -4.18 13.69 -29.40
C ILE A 181 -4.06 12.18 -29.33
N LYS A 182 -2.86 11.68 -29.02
CA LYS A 182 -2.61 10.28 -28.77
C LYS A 182 -3.13 9.89 -27.39
N ILE A 183 -3.92 8.83 -27.30
CA ILE A 183 -4.41 8.27 -26.03
C ILE A 183 -3.83 6.89 -25.79
N TYR A 184 -3.05 6.73 -24.69
CA TYR A 184 -2.56 5.44 -24.27
C TYR A 184 -3.68 4.64 -23.59
N THR A 185 -3.90 3.43 -24.07
CA THR A 185 -4.99 2.54 -23.65
C THR A 185 -4.58 1.08 -23.73
N LYS A 186 -5.16 0.23 -22.88
CA LYS A 186 -5.02 -1.24 -22.96
C LYS A 186 -6.06 -1.88 -23.88
N LYS A 187 -6.89 -1.10 -24.56
CA LYS A 187 -7.94 -1.59 -25.46
C LYS A 187 -7.46 -1.80 -26.89
N GLU A 188 -6.33 -1.22 -27.26
CA GLU A 188 -5.69 -1.40 -28.55
C GLU A 188 -4.43 -2.28 -28.41
N SER A 189 -4.19 -3.13 -29.38
CA SER A 189 -3.05 -4.09 -29.37
C SER A 189 -1.69 -3.39 -29.39
N ASN A 190 -1.61 -2.21 -30.04
CA ASN A 190 -0.42 -1.36 -30.09
C ASN A 190 -0.28 -0.46 -28.84
N GLY A 191 -1.25 -0.51 -27.91
CA GLY A 191 -1.22 0.23 -26.66
C GLY A 191 -1.69 1.68 -26.75
N PHE A 192 -2.12 2.19 -27.91
CA PHE A 192 -2.61 3.55 -28.06
C PHE A 192 -3.63 3.70 -29.21
N ALA A 193 -4.39 4.79 -29.17
CA ALA A 193 -5.29 5.25 -30.22
C ALA A 193 -5.18 6.78 -30.37
N PHE A 194 -6.05 7.40 -31.14
CA PHE A 194 -6.14 8.84 -31.29
C PHE A 194 -7.53 9.34 -30.93
N ILE A 195 -7.61 10.58 -30.45
CA ILE A 195 -8.86 11.28 -30.10
C ILE A 195 -8.76 12.75 -30.47
N LYS A 196 -9.91 13.41 -30.57
CA LYS A 196 -9.95 14.87 -30.67
C LYS A 196 -9.70 15.52 -29.30
N LYS A 197 -9.02 16.67 -29.28
CA LYS A 197 -8.65 17.40 -28.07
C LYS A 197 -9.87 17.77 -27.21
N GLU A 198 -11.01 18.06 -27.83
CA GLU A 198 -12.26 18.47 -27.15
C GLU A 198 -12.80 17.37 -26.22
N LYS A 199 -12.42 16.10 -26.43
CA LYS A 199 -12.81 14.99 -25.54
C LYS A 199 -12.07 14.98 -24.21
N VAL A 200 -10.96 15.73 -24.08
CA VAL A 200 -10.16 15.78 -22.85
C VAL A 200 -10.79 16.76 -21.87
N THR A 201 -11.28 16.24 -20.75
CA THR A 201 -12.05 17.03 -19.76
C THR A 201 -11.26 17.49 -18.55
N LYS A 202 -10.05 16.95 -18.33
CA LYS A 202 -9.21 17.23 -17.15
C LYS A 202 -7.76 17.45 -17.55
N ASN A 203 -7.02 18.19 -16.72
CA ASN A 203 -5.59 18.45 -16.86
C ASN A 203 -5.17 18.88 -18.28
N ILE A 204 -5.99 19.69 -18.96
CA ILE A 204 -5.81 20.11 -20.35
C ILE A 204 -4.42 20.74 -20.55
N LYS A 205 -3.93 21.52 -19.58
CA LYS A 205 -2.61 22.16 -19.65
C LYS A 205 -1.47 21.14 -19.83
N SER A 206 -1.59 19.97 -19.21
CA SER A 206 -0.56 18.92 -19.26
C SER A 206 -0.58 18.07 -20.53
N ILE A 207 -1.51 18.30 -21.46
CA ILE A 207 -1.53 17.57 -22.75
C ILE A 207 -0.21 17.76 -23.48
N ASN A 208 0.34 18.97 -23.48
CA ASN A 208 1.58 19.32 -24.18
C ASN A 208 2.85 19.10 -23.35
N HIS A 209 2.75 18.47 -22.20
CA HIS A 209 3.90 18.13 -21.36
C HIS A 209 4.40 16.71 -21.65
N TRP A 210 5.64 16.44 -21.30
CA TRP A 210 6.20 15.11 -21.16
C TRP A 210 5.66 14.45 -19.90
N LYS A 211 5.26 13.20 -19.94
CA LYS A 211 4.63 12.50 -18.81
C LYS A 211 5.35 11.21 -18.51
N VAL A 212 5.62 10.97 -17.23
CA VAL A 212 6.06 9.66 -16.76
C VAL A 212 4.84 8.85 -16.38
N VAL A 213 4.67 7.71 -17.02
CA VAL A 213 3.48 6.88 -16.96
C VAL A 213 3.82 5.48 -16.49
N THR A 214 2.98 4.90 -15.62
CA THR A 214 3.06 3.50 -15.23
C THR A 214 1.69 2.83 -15.33
N SER A 215 1.64 1.51 -15.51
CA SER A 215 0.38 0.78 -15.46
C SER A 215 -0.19 0.78 -14.04
N ARG A 216 -1.51 0.94 -13.92
CA ARG A 216 -2.20 0.95 -12.62
C ARG A 216 -2.24 -0.40 -11.94
N SER A 217 -2.31 -1.49 -12.70
CA SER A 217 -2.29 -2.85 -12.18
C SER A 217 -1.05 -3.58 -12.64
N THR A 218 -0.36 -4.19 -11.70
CA THR A 218 0.69 -5.18 -11.95
C THR A 218 0.05 -6.55 -11.87
N SER A 219 -0.09 -7.23 -12.99
CA SER A 219 -0.62 -8.61 -13.03
C SER A 219 0.46 -9.67 -12.81
N VAL A 220 1.73 -9.32 -12.99
CA VAL A 220 2.88 -10.21 -12.76
C VAL A 220 4.03 -9.38 -12.19
N PRO A 221 4.74 -9.86 -11.16
CA PRO A 221 6.01 -9.25 -10.76
C PRO A 221 6.99 -9.35 -11.94
N GLU A 222 7.47 -8.23 -12.46
CA GLU A 222 8.61 -8.26 -13.38
C GLU A 222 9.85 -8.57 -12.54
N GLU A 223 10.62 -9.58 -12.95
CA GLU A 223 11.93 -9.87 -12.38
C GLU A 223 12.99 -9.14 -13.19
N ASP A 224 13.83 -8.38 -12.51
CA ASP A 224 15.04 -7.80 -13.05
C ASP A 224 16.21 -8.29 -12.20
N ASN A 225 17.07 -9.11 -12.79
CA ASN A 225 18.23 -9.71 -12.11
C ASN A 225 17.90 -10.44 -10.78
N GLY A 226 16.79 -11.19 -10.76
CA GLY A 226 16.34 -11.92 -9.57
C GLY A 226 15.65 -11.05 -8.49
N GLN A 227 15.38 -9.78 -8.78
CA GLN A 227 14.60 -8.91 -7.90
C GLN A 227 13.18 -8.73 -8.42
N VAL A 228 12.20 -9.00 -7.56
CA VAL A 228 10.79 -8.78 -7.87
C VAL A 228 10.52 -7.28 -7.98
N LEU A 229 10.26 -6.79 -9.19
CA LEU A 229 9.83 -5.42 -9.44
C LEU A 229 8.34 -5.29 -9.17
N ARG A 230 7.97 -4.54 -8.16
CA ARG A 230 6.56 -4.28 -7.84
C ARG A 230 6.00 -3.01 -8.50
N ILE A 231 6.72 -2.45 -9.46
CA ILE A 231 6.26 -1.35 -10.29
C ILE A 231 6.15 -1.86 -11.70
N SER A 232 4.97 -1.73 -12.32
CA SER A 232 4.74 -2.08 -13.71
C SER A 232 5.66 -1.30 -14.64
N LYS A 233 5.81 -1.78 -15.87
CA LYS A 233 6.50 -1.09 -16.95
C LYS A 233 6.17 0.41 -16.93
N THR A 234 7.21 1.22 -16.77
CA THR A 234 7.14 2.68 -16.83
C THR A 234 7.67 3.17 -18.18
N PHE A 235 7.06 4.23 -18.69
CA PHE A 235 7.49 4.85 -19.94
C PHE A 235 7.25 6.35 -19.93
N ILE A 236 7.90 7.06 -20.85
CA ILE A 236 7.64 8.48 -21.08
C ILE A 236 6.61 8.59 -22.20
N ALA A 237 5.52 9.29 -21.93
CA ALA A 237 4.54 9.68 -22.92
C ALA A 237 4.84 11.11 -23.40
N GLU A 238 4.93 11.27 -24.73
CA GLU A 238 5.29 12.50 -25.41
C GLU A 238 4.22 13.61 -25.27
N PRO A 239 4.54 14.86 -25.60
CA PRO A 239 3.57 15.93 -25.78
C PRO A 239 2.44 15.54 -26.76
N LYS A 240 1.28 16.20 -26.68
CA LYS A 240 0.05 15.86 -27.39
C LYS A 240 -0.45 14.45 -27.09
N SER A 241 -0.26 13.99 -25.88
CA SER A 241 -0.73 12.68 -25.44
C SER A 241 -1.49 12.74 -24.12
N VAL A 242 -2.33 11.73 -23.89
CA VAL A 242 -3.10 11.51 -22.66
C VAL A 242 -3.16 10.00 -22.37
N VAL A 243 -3.72 9.61 -21.23
CA VAL A 243 -3.87 8.21 -20.85
C VAL A 243 -5.27 7.92 -20.32
N THR A 244 -5.73 6.68 -20.45
CA THR A 244 -6.93 6.18 -19.73
C THR A 244 -6.60 5.90 -18.27
N GLU A 245 -7.60 5.65 -17.44
CA GLU A 245 -7.42 5.28 -16.02
C GLU A 245 -6.71 3.93 -15.79
N SER A 246 -6.42 3.19 -16.86
CA SER A 246 -5.55 2.00 -16.80
C SER A 246 -4.11 2.34 -16.45
N TYR A 247 -3.77 3.60 -16.52
CA TYR A 247 -2.44 4.14 -16.25
C TYR A 247 -2.49 5.19 -15.14
N VAL A 248 -1.35 5.35 -14.47
CA VAL A 248 -1.07 6.42 -13.51
C VAL A 248 -0.04 7.35 -14.14
N VAL A 249 -0.31 8.65 -14.14
CA VAL A 249 0.66 9.68 -14.50
C VAL A 249 1.40 10.06 -13.22
N VAL A 250 2.65 9.64 -13.13
CA VAL A 250 3.50 9.87 -11.95
C VAL A 250 4.01 11.30 -11.90
N GLY A 251 4.24 11.91 -13.06
CA GLY A 251 4.62 13.31 -13.18
C GLY A 251 4.36 13.84 -14.58
N SER A 252 4.24 15.16 -14.69
CA SER A 252 4.01 15.90 -15.91
C SER A 252 4.96 17.10 -15.96
N PHE A 253 5.82 17.16 -16.98
CA PHE A 253 6.97 18.05 -17.07
C PHE A 253 6.98 18.80 -18.39
N GLU A 254 7.45 20.04 -18.39
CA GLU A 254 7.59 20.84 -19.60
C GLU A 254 8.82 20.41 -20.41
N ILE A 255 9.85 19.92 -19.73
CA ILE A 255 11.13 19.53 -20.31
C ILE A 255 11.29 18.01 -20.28
N GLU A 256 11.75 17.44 -21.40
CA GLU A 256 11.93 15.99 -21.52
C GLU A 256 12.92 15.41 -20.52
N ASP A 257 14.01 16.13 -20.24
CA ASP A 257 15.05 15.67 -19.32
C ASP A 257 14.55 15.56 -17.88
N GLU A 258 13.62 16.42 -17.45
CA GLU A 258 12.94 16.27 -16.16
C GLU A 258 12.11 14.98 -16.11
N ALA A 259 11.42 14.63 -17.20
CA ALA A 259 10.69 13.38 -17.29
C ALA A 259 11.64 12.17 -17.26
N LYS A 260 12.80 12.23 -17.94
CA LYS A 260 13.84 11.20 -17.89
C LYS A 260 14.39 11.02 -16.48
N ASN A 261 14.73 12.12 -15.81
CA ASN A 261 15.21 12.09 -14.41
C ASN A 261 14.18 11.48 -13.46
N CYS A 262 12.90 11.83 -13.62
CA CYS A 262 11.81 11.24 -12.86
C CYS A 262 11.71 9.73 -13.15
N LEU A 263 11.76 9.31 -14.41
CA LEU A 263 11.73 7.89 -14.79
C LEU A 263 12.89 7.10 -14.18
N ASP A 264 14.10 7.65 -14.19
CA ASP A 264 15.29 7.01 -13.63
C ASP A 264 15.22 6.94 -12.09
N TYR A 265 14.65 7.96 -11.43
CA TYR A 265 14.36 7.89 -10.00
C TYR A 265 13.41 6.73 -9.67
N LEU A 266 12.35 6.49 -10.47
CA LEU A 266 11.44 5.37 -10.25
C LEU A 266 12.13 3.99 -10.37
N LYS A 267 13.22 3.89 -11.13
CA LYS A 267 14.01 2.68 -11.28
C LYS A 267 14.98 2.44 -10.11
N THR A 268 15.22 3.43 -9.26
CA THR A 268 16.16 3.29 -8.14
C THR A 268 15.70 2.23 -7.13
N ARG A 269 16.64 1.53 -6.50
CA ARG A 269 16.36 0.59 -5.41
C ARG A 269 15.65 1.28 -4.25
N PHE A 270 15.99 2.52 -3.98
CA PHE A 270 15.37 3.33 -2.92
C PHE A 270 13.87 3.54 -3.17
N PHE A 271 13.48 4.04 -4.37
CA PHE A 271 12.08 4.26 -4.69
C PHE A 271 11.28 2.95 -4.69
N ARG A 272 11.83 1.89 -5.25
CA ARG A 272 11.21 0.55 -5.24
C ARG A 272 11.00 0.03 -3.83
N LEU A 273 11.96 0.22 -2.93
CA LEU A 273 11.82 -0.12 -1.52
C LEU A 273 10.65 0.64 -0.88
N LEU A 274 10.54 1.95 -1.11
CA LEU A 274 9.42 2.76 -0.61
C LEU A 274 8.06 2.29 -1.15
N CYS A 275 7.99 1.85 -2.40
CA CYS A 275 6.75 1.27 -2.95
C CYS A 275 6.41 -0.06 -2.30
N GLN A 276 7.38 -0.93 -2.02
CA GLN A 276 7.14 -2.23 -1.40
C GLN A 276 6.51 -2.16 -0.02
N ILE A 277 6.81 -1.12 0.77
CA ILE A 277 6.23 -0.95 2.10
C ILE A 277 4.77 -0.55 2.08
N THR A 278 4.28 0.00 0.97
CA THR A 278 2.89 0.43 0.81
C THR A 278 2.02 -0.62 0.12
N ILE A 279 2.63 -1.65 -0.45
CA ILE A 279 1.92 -2.74 -1.13
C ILE A 279 1.72 -3.88 -0.13
N VAL A 280 0.46 -4.20 0.14
CA VAL A 280 0.08 -5.40 0.89
C VAL A 280 -0.04 -6.54 -0.11
N SER A 281 0.81 -7.51 0.04
CA SER A 281 0.78 -8.76 -0.73
C SER A 281 -0.40 -9.64 -0.32
#